data_72762d9722295b17afd0a42697b0d715
#
_entry.id   72762d9722295b17afd0a42697b0d715
#
_cell.length_a   1.000
_cell.length_b   1.000
_cell.length_c   1.000
_cell.angle_alpha   90.00
_cell.angle_beta   90.00
_cell.angle_gamma   90.00
#
_symmetry.space_group_name_H-M   'P 1'
#
loop_
_entity.id
_entity.type
_entity.pdbx_description
1 polymer ?
#
loop_
_entity_poly.entity_id
_entity_poly.type
_entity_poly.pdbx_seq_one_letter_code
_entity_poly.pdbx_strand_id
1 'polypeptide(L)'
;MLDRAFGASVAVAALLALVSGALAQETDPRPAAGLQDNSFLIEEAYNQEAGVVQHVGSFRRQNRDWAFAFNQEWPIRSQTHQFSYSVPYLWLHNEGTQGVGDIQLSYRFQALSETATQPAFAPRFTLILPTGDDGKGTGFDSYGYQINLPVSKIIADRVTIHGNAGLTSYFDVFGRQPTSFNLGGSIVYAVTRQTNVLVEALGEWTETAGLGGLIEREFTFTLLPGIRHAFNLEQGSQLVLGAGMPIQFTGGDTDVGALVFVSYEHKFR
;
A
#
# COMPACT_ATOMS: atom_id res chain seq x y z
N MET A 1 16.53 26.65 -8.59
CA MET A 1 16.24 26.41 -7.15
C MET A 1 14.89 26.95 -6.68
N LEU A 2 14.30 27.96 -7.31
CA LEU A 2 12.99 28.53 -6.92
C LEU A 2 11.78 27.70 -7.37
N ASP A 3 11.84 26.94 -8.47
CA ASP A 3 10.71 26.15 -8.98
C ASP A 3 10.35 24.92 -8.13
N ARG A 4 11.29 24.38 -7.37
CA ARG A 4 11.03 23.22 -6.47
C ARG A 4 10.24 23.60 -5.21
N ALA A 5 10.35 24.83 -4.75
CA ALA A 5 9.61 25.32 -3.58
C ALA A 5 8.12 25.59 -3.89
N PHE A 6 7.80 25.93 -5.14
CA PHE A 6 6.43 26.29 -5.54
C PHE A 6 5.52 25.05 -5.62
N GLY A 7 6.03 23.93 -6.13
CA GLY A 7 5.28 22.67 -6.22
C GLY A 7 4.92 22.07 -4.83
N ALA A 8 5.88 22.11 -3.89
CA ALA A 8 5.64 21.64 -2.52
C ALA A 8 4.63 22.51 -1.77
N SER A 9 4.66 23.84 -1.99
CA SER A 9 3.74 24.76 -1.36
C SER A 9 2.28 24.60 -1.84
N VAL A 10 2.07 24.27 -3.12
CA VAL A 10 0.73 24.02 -3.68
C VAL A 10 0.16 22.70 -3.18
N ALA A 11 0.98 21.66 -3.06
CA ALA A 11 0.54 20.36 -2.51
C ALA A 11 0.16 20.47 -1.04
N VAL A 12 0.94 21.19 -0.23
CA VAL A 12 0.65 21.45 1.18
C VAL A 12 -0.59 22.33 1.34
N ALA A 13 -0.80 23.33 0.48
CA ALA A 13 -1.98 24.18 0.52
C ALA A 13 -3.25 23.41 0.10
N ALA A 14 -3.16 22.50 -0.87
CA ALA A 14 -4.27 21.63 -1.26
C ALA A 14 -4.62 20.62 -0.16
N LEU A 15 -3.61 20.07 0.52
CA LEU A 15 -3.78 19.19 1.66
C LEU A 15 -4.45 19.92 2.84
N LEU A 16 -4.02 21.15 3.14
CA LEU A 16 -4.59 22.00 4.18
C LEU A 16 -6.02 22.46 3.87
N ALA A 17 -6.36 22.70 2.58
CA ALA A 17 -7.70 23.04 2.16
C ALA A 17 -8.67 21.86 2.31
N LEU A 18 -8.23 20.62 2.01
CA LEU A 18 -9.01 19.40 2.24
C LEU A 18 -9.25 19.16 3.74
N VAL A 19 -8.24 19.41 4.58
CA VAL A 19 -8.35 19.31 6.05
C VAL A 19 -9.32 20.36 6.59
N SER A 20 -9.28 21.59 6.08
CA SER A 20 -10.16 22.67 6.54
C SER A 20 -11.64 22.44 6.22
N GLY A 21 -11.94 21.84 5.07
CA GLY A 21 -13.30 21.41 4.71
C GLY A 21 -13.79 20.22 5.55
N ALA A 22 -12.91 19.32 5.92
CA ALA A 22 -13.24 18.15 6.75
C ALA A 22 -13.48 18.49 8.22
N LEU A 23 -12.84 19.54 8.74
CA LEU A 23 -12.99 19.98 10.14
C LEU A 23 -14.33 20.70 10.41
N ALA A 24 -15.05 21.10 9.37
CA ALA A 24 -16.38 21.76 9.50
C ALA A 24 -17.53 20.76 9.64
N GLN A 25 -17.29 19.46 9.53
CA GLN A 25 -18.28 18.41 9.73
C GLN A 25 -18.29 17.93 11.20
N GLU A 26 -19.50 17.75 11.74
CA GLU A 26 -19.78 17.35 13.11
C GLU A 26 -18.77 16.35 13.70
N THR A 27 -18.20 16.68 14.86
CA THR A 27 -17.28 15.82 15.61
C THR A 27 -18.03 14.60 16.15
N ASP A 28 -18.06 13.53 15.38
CA ASP A 28 -18.64 12.28 15.79
C ASP A 28 -17.58 11.41 16.50
N PRO A 29 -17.84 10.98 17.74
CA PRO A 29 -16.91 10.16 18.52
C PRO A 29 -16.91 8.72 18.03
N ARG A 30 -16.44 8.46 16.83
CA ARG A 30 -16.36 7.12 16.27
C ARG A 30 -15.08 6.39 16.66
N PRO A 31 -15.13 5.05 16.85
CA PRO A 31 -13.94 4.24 16.88
C PRO A 31 -13.17 4.34 15.55
N ALA A 32 -11.86 4.24 15.61
CA ALA A 32 -10.97 4.27 14.44
C ALA A 32 -11.32 3.21 13.36
N ALA A 33 -12.03 2.14 13.76
CA ALA A 33 -12.55 1.10 12.87
C ALA A 33 -13.57 1.57 11.82
N GLY A 34 -13.98 2.81 11.84
CA GLY A 34 -15.00 3.28 10.91
C GLY A 34 -14.57 3.47 9.48
N LEU A 35 -13.30 3.68 9.21
CA LEU A 35 -12.68 3.72 7.88
C LEU A 35 -11.66 2.59 7.81
N GLN A 36 -12.13 1.38 7.53
CA GLN A 36 -11.32 0.18 7.36
C GLN A 36 -10.94 0.08 5.88
N ASP A 37 -10.02 0.91 5.47
CA ASP A 37 -9.45 0.85 4.13
C ASP A 37 -7.95 0.64 4.23
N ASN A 38 -7.35 0.01 3.22
CA ASN A 38 -5.93 -0.26 3.20
C ASN A 38 -5.12 1.02 3.42
N SER A 39 -4.11 0.95 4.27
CA SER A 39 -3.05 1.94 4.36
C SER A 39 -2.33 2.06 3.01
N PHE A 40 -1.35 2.94 2.87
CA PHE A 40 -0.70 3.17 1.57
C PHE A 40 0.41 2.16 1.27
N LEU A 41 1.28 1.91 2.26
CA LEU A 41 2.40 0.97 2.16
C LEU A 41 2.25 -0.22 3.10
N ILE A 42 1.61 0.00 4.25
CA ILE A 42 1.46 -1.00 5.30
C ILE A 42 0.11 -1.68 5.16
N GLU A 43 0.11 -2.99 5.01
CA GLU A 43 -1.11 -3.77 4.87
C GLU A 43 -1.84 -3.91 6.20
N GLU A 44 -3.15 -3.73 6.18
CA GLU A 44 -4.02 -3.95 7.32
C GLU A 44 -4.41 -5.43 7.45
N ALA A 45 -4.63 -5.90 8.69
CA ALA A 45 -5.02 -7.27 8.97
C ALA A 45 -6.55 -7.46 8.99
N TYR A 46 -7.28 -6.72 8.15
CA TYR A 46 -8.73 -6.83 8.02
C TYR A 46 -9.09 -7.26 6.60
N ASN A 47 -9.75 -8.42 6.46
CA ASN A 47 -10.28 -8.86 5.18
C ASN A 47 -11.57 -8.11 4.84
N GLN A 48 -11.89 -8.02 3.56
CA GLN A 48 -13.13 -7.45 3.07
C GLN A 48 -14.36 -8.17 3.64
N GLU A 49 -15.40 -7.41 3.93
CA GLU A 49 -16.68 -7.92 4.41
C GLU A 49 -17.33 -8.86 3.37
N ALA A 50 -18.08 -9.84 3.86
CA ALA A 50 -18.81 -10.75 2.98
C ALA A 50 -19.76 -9.99 2.04
N GLY A 51 -19.64 -10.24 0.75
CA GLY A 51 -20.45 -9.60 -0.30
C GLY A 51 -20.01 -8.21 -0.72
N VAL A 52 -18.85 -7.73 -0.26
CA VAL A 52 -18.26 -6.46 -0.68
C VAL A 52 -17.02 -6.74 -1.54
N VAL A 53 -16.89 -6.05 -2.67
CA VAL A 53 -15.68 -6.03 -3.48
C VAL A 53 -15.03 -4.67 -3.40
N GLN A 54 -13.70 -4.66 -3.30
CA GLN A 54 -12.91 -3.43 -3.26
C GLN A 54 -12.02 -3.32 -4.50
N HIS A 55 -11.97 -2.13 -5.07
CA HIS A 55 -11.11 -1.74 -6.17
C HIS A 55 -10.16 -0.66 -5.68
N VAL A 56 -8.86 -0.90 -5.73
CA VAL A 56 -7.85 0.05 -5.27
C VAL A 56 -6.94 0.45 -6.42
N GLY A 57 -6.85 1.74 -6.66
CA GLY A 57 -5.85 2.35 -7.53
C GLY A 57 -4.84 3.14 -6.71
N SER A 58 -3.56 2.85 -6.86
CA SER A 58 -2.49 3.67 -6.31
C SER A 58 -1.59 4.20 -7.40
N PHE A 59 -1.20 5.47 -7.29
CA PHE A 59 -0.30 6.11 -8.21
C PHE A 59 0.83 6.77 -7.41
N ARG A 60 2.06 6.30 -7.61
CA ARG A 60 3.25 6.74 -6.88
C ARG A 60 4.30 7.29 -7.82
N ARG A 61 4.91 8.41 -7.41
CA ARG A 61 6.13 8.95 -8.00
C ARG A 61 7.26 8.86 -7.00
N GLN A 62 8.38 8.26 -7.39
CA GLN A 62 9.58 8.13 -6.57
C GLN A 62 10.82 8.09 -7.47
N ASN A 63 11.91 8.77 -7.11
CA ASN A 63 13.16 8.79 -7.88
C ASN A 63 12.97 9.12 -9.38
N ARG A 64 11.99 9.98 -9.73
CA ARG A 64 11.55 10.34 -11.08
C ARG A 64 10.75 9.26 -11.81
N ASP A 65 10.68 8.03 -11.28
CA ASP A 65 9.85 6.97 -11.79
C ASP A 65 8.40 7.12 -11.34
N TRP A 66 7.49 6.54 -12.12
CA TRP A 66 6.08 6.48 -11.80
C TRP A 66 5.63 5.03 -11.77
N ALA A 67 4.80 4.71 -10.82
CA ALA A 67 4.17 3.41 -10.71
C ALA A 67 2.67 3.60 -10.47
N PHE A 68 1.87 2.89 -11.25
CA PHE A 68 0.45 2.69 -11.01
C PHE A 68 0.23 1.24 -10.63
N ALA A 69 -0.61 0.97 -9.63
CA ALA A 69 -1.07 -0.38 -9.34
C ALA A 69 -2.59 -0.36 -9.22
N PHE A 70 -3.23 -1.29 -9.91
CA PHE A 70 -4.63 -1.62 -9.75
C PHE A 70 -4.76 -2.93 -8.99
N ASN A 71 -5.49 -2.89 -7.86
CA ASN A 71 -5.78 -4.06 -7.06
C ASN A 71 -7.29 -4.27 -6.98
N GLN A 72 -7.70 -5.52 -6.92
CA GLN A 72 -9.07 -5.89 -6.65
C GLN A 72 -9.12 -6.99 -5.59
N GLU A 73 -9.98 -6.81 -4.58
CA GLU A 73 -10.08 -7.67 -3.43
C GLU A 73 -11.50 -8.27 -3.31
N TRP A 74 -11.57 -9.58 -3.12
CA TRP A 74 -12.81 -10.35 -3.08
C TRP A 74 -12.86 -11.23 -1.84
N PRO A 75 -13.88 -11.10 -0.98
CA PRO A 75 -14.13 -12.08 0.07
C PRO A 75 -14.61 -13.39 -0.56
N ILE A 76 -14.06 -14.52 -0.10
CA ILE A 76 -14.50 -15.84 -0.54
C ILE A 76 -15.52 -16.36 0.47
N ARG A 77 -16.82 -16.22 0.18
CA ARG A 77 -17.98 -16.62 1.01
C ARG A 77 -18.11 -15.84 2.33
N SER A 78 -17.01 -15.52 3.00
CA SER A 78 -16.98 -14.83 4.29
C SER A 78 -15.75 -13.95 4.39
N GLN A 79 -15.66 -13.14 5.43
CA GLN A 79 -14.49 -12.32 5.74
C GLN A 79 -13.24 -13.15 6.11
N THR A 80 -13.39 -14.47 6.36
CA THR A 80 -12.27 -15.34 6.75
C THR A 80 -11.26 -15.53 5.62
N HIS A 81 -11.72 -15.58 4.38
CA HIS A 81 -10.91 -15.87 3.21
C HIS A 81 -11.06 -14.76 2.18
N GLN A 82 -9.95 -14.25 1.69
CA GLN A 82 -9.91 -13.21 0.67
C GLN A 82 -8.97 -13.61 -0.46
N PHE A 83 -9.43 -13.42 -1.68
CA PHE A 83 -8.63 -13.45 -2.89
C PHE A 83 -8.41 -12.02 -3.37
N SER A 84 -7.24 -11.72 -3.89
CA SER A 84 -6.97 -10.46 -4.58
C SER A 84 -5.98 -10.64 -5.72
N TYR A 85 -6.02 -9.70 -6.66
CA TYR A 85 -4.98 -9.60 -7.66
C TYR A 85 -4.51 -8.16 -7.80
N SER A 86 -3.27 -8.00 -8.23
CA SER A 86 -2.64 -6.70 -8.50
C SER A 86 -2.05 -6.68 -9.89
N VAL A 87 -2.31 -5.61 -10.63
CA VAL A 87 -1.72 -5.35 -11.95
C VAL A 87 -0.94 -4.04 -11.87
N PRO A 88 0.39 -4.08 -11.81
CA PRO A 88 1.23 -2.88 -11.81
C PRO A 88 1.52 -2.40 -13.25
N TYR A 89 1.67 -1.10 -13.41
CA TYR A 89 2.21 -0.47 -14.61
C TYR A 89 3.30 0.53 -14.21
N LEU A 90 4.47 0.44 -14.83
CA LEU A 90 5.66 1.19 -14.48
C LEU A 90 6.09 2.11 -15.62
N TRP A 91 6.54 3.31 -15.27
CA TRP A 91 7.25 4.26 -16.14
C TRP A 91 8.61 4.52 -15.52
N LEU A 92 9.66 3.94 -16.09
CA LEU A 92 11.03 3.98 -15.61
C LEU A 92 11.79 5.06 -16.35
N HIS A 93 12.03 6.17 -15.68
CA HIS A 93 12.56 7.37 -16.31
C HIS A 93 14.02 7.19 -16.72
N ASN A 94 14.83 6.54 -15.89
CA ASN A 94 16.26 6.38 -16.14
C ASN A 94 16.52 5.41 -17.30
N GLU A 95 15.72 4.37 -17.41
CA GLU A 95 15.77 3.36 -18.48
C GLU A 95 15.08 3.85 -19.76
N GLY A 96 14.21 4.87 -19.65
CA GLY A 96 13.40 5.36 -20.75
C GLY A 96 12.35 4.34 -21.22
N THR A 97 11.92 3.43 -20.34
CA THR A 97 11.03 2.30 -20.62
C THR A 97 9.74 2.41 -19.85
N GLN A 98 8.74 1.64 -20.29
CA GLN A 98 7.46 1.51 -19.58
C GLN A 98 6.77 0.20 -19.94
N GLY A 99 5.90 -0.27 -19.05
CA GLY A 99 5.13 -1.49 -19.30
C GLY A 99 4.36 -1.99 -18.09
N VAL A 100 3.58 -3.04 -18.33
CA VAL A 100 2.97 -3.81 -17.25
C VAL A 100 4.08 -4.54 -16.51
N GLY A 101 3.99 -4.55 -15.18
CA GLY A 101 4.90 -5.32 -14.34
C GLY A 101 4.40 -6.73 -14.08
N ASP A 102 5.01 -7.40 -13.11
CA ASP A 102 4.63 -8.75 -12.71
C ASP A 102 3.28 -8.75 -11.98
N ILE A 103 2.29 -9.45 -12.55
CA ILE A 103 0.96 -9.59 -11.96
C ILE A 103 1.05 -10.46 -10.71
N GLN A 104 0.33 -10.07 -9.68
CA GLN A 104 0.29 -10.75 -8.40
C GLN A 104 -1.10 -11.33 -8.13
N LEU A 105 -1.14 -12.59 -7.68
CA LEU A 105 -2.35 -13.27 -7.24
C LEU A 105 -2.21 -13.61 -5.76
N SER A 106 -3.08 -13.11 -4.92
CA SER A 106 -2.94 -13.21 -3.47
C SER A 106 -4.11 -13.93 -2.82
N TYR A 107 -3.79 -14.67 -1.78
CA TYR A 107 -4.75 -15.26 -0.86
C TYR A 107 -4.41 -14.81 0.56
N ARG A 108 -5.40 -14.27 1.28
CA ARG A 108 -5.29 -13.81 2.67
C ARG A 108 -6.27 -14.55 3.56
N PHE A 109 -5.78 -15.05 4.69
CA PHE A 109 -6.55 -15.80 5.67
C PHE A 109 -6.67 -15.00 6.97
N GLN A 110 -7.90 -14.63 7.39
CA GLN A 110 -8.16 -14.00 8.68
C GLN A 110 -7.96 -15.04 9.79
N ALA A 111 -6.72 -15.19 10.25
CA ALA A 111 -6.38 -16.18 11.27
C ALA A 111 -6.90 -15.78 12.66
N LEU A 112 -6.83 -14.47 12.98
CA LEU A 112 -7.35 -13.90 14.21
C LEU A 112 -8.18 -12.65 13.87
N SER A 113 -9.41 -12.61 14.36
CA SER A 113 -10.21 -11.39 14.34
C SER A 113 -9.87 -10.52 15.55
N GLU A 114 -9.96 -9.21 15.41
CA GLU A 114 -9.73 -8.30 16.51
C GLU A 114 -10.78 -8.44 17.62
N THR A 115 -10.31 -8.41 18.86
CA THR A 115 -11.14 -8.30 20.07
C THR A 115 -10.61 -7.19 20.97
N ALA A 116 -11.20 -6.96 22.12
CA ALA A 116 -10.69 -5.97 23.08
C ALA A 116 -9.21 -6.22 23.48
N THR A 117 -8.80 -7.47 23.59
CA THR A 117 -7.45 -7.87 24.05
C THR A 117 -6.56 -8.47 22.95
N GLN A 118 -7.14 -8.98 21.87
CA GLN A 118 -6.43 -9.67 20.79
C GLN A 118 -6.34 -8.78 19.55
N PRO A 119 -5.18 -8.66 18.90
CA PRO A 119 -5.06 -8.00 17.60
C PRO A 119 -5.67 -8.86 16.49
N ALA A 120 -6.06 -8.23 15.39
CA ALA A 120 -6.29 -8.92 14.13
C ALA A 120 -4.95 -9.42 13.56
N PHE A 121 -5.00 -10.61 12.93
CA PHE A 121 -3.86 -11.20 12.21
C PHE A 121 -4.37 -11.89 10.96
N ALA A 122 -3.82 -11.52 9.80
CA ALA A 122 -4.29 -12.03 8.51
C ALA A 122 -3.12 -12.34 7.54
N PRO A 123 -2.39 -13.46 7.74
CA PRO A 123 -1.30 -13.84 6.85
C PRO A 123 -1.76 -13.93 5.40
N ARG A 124 -0.92 -13.39 4.48
CA ARG A 124 -1.13 -13.39 3.05
C ARG A 124 -0.01 -14.14 2.34
N PHE A 125 -0.40 -14.99 1.40
CA PHE A 125 0.47 -15.58 0.40
C PHE A 125 0.16 -14.98 -0.96
N THR A 126 1.20 -14.64 -1.73
CA THR A 126 1.08 -14.09 -3.07
C THR A 126 1.93 -14.90 -4.03
N LEU A 127 1.36 -15.27 -5.16
CA LEU A 127 2.07 -15.79 -6.33
C LEU A 127 2.36 -14.61 -7.27
N ILE A 128 3.59 -14.48 -7.71
CA ILE A 128 4.05 -13.46 -8.65
C ILE A 128 4.24 -14.14 -10.01
N LEU A 129 3.58 -13.61 -11.04
CA LEU A 129 3.60 -14.15 -12.40
C LEU A 129 4.60 -13.35 -13.25
N PRO A 130 5.44 -13.98 -14.09
CA PRO A 130 6.41 -13.32 -14.94
C PRO A 130 5.72 -12.66 -16.15
N THR A 131 4.94 -11.61 -15.90
CA THR A 131 4.20 -10.87 -16.95
C THR A 131 4.86 -9.55 -17.31
N GLY A 132 5.80 -9.08 -16.49
CA GLY A 132 6.67 -7.97 -16.79
C GLY A 132 7.71 -8.35 -17.86
N ASP A 133 8.54 -7.40 -18.21
CA ASP A 133 9.56 -7.53 -19.26
C ASP A 133 10.91 -7.16 -18.61
N ASP A 134 11.79 -8.15 -18.46
CA ASP A 134 13.14 -7.98 -17.86
C ASP A 134 13.97 -6.98 -18.70
N GLY A 135 13.89 -7.04 -20.02
CA GLY A 135 14.59 -6.13 -20.91
C GLY A 135 14.14 -4.67 -20.77
N LYS A 136 12.96 -4.41 -20.20
CA LYS A 136 12.44 -3.07 -19.88
C LYS A 136 12.57 -2.72 -18.39
N GLY A 137 13.02 -3.65 -17.55
CA GLY A 137 13.07 -3.47 -16.11
C GLY A 137 11.69 -3.48 -15.43
N THR A 138 10.64 -3.97 -16.10
CA THR A 138 9.29 -4.00 -15.54
C THR A 138 8.93 -5.33 -14.86
N GLY A 139 9.80 -6.35 -14.94
CA GLY A 139 9.67 -7.65 -14.30
C GLY A 139 11.00 -8.40 -14.26
N PHE A 140 10.97 -9.62 -13.74
CA PHE A 140 12.17 -10.46 -13.60
C PHE A 140 12.16 -11.70 -14.52
N ASP A 141 11.20 -11.82 -15.43
CA ASP A 141 10.99 -13.00 -16.29
C ASP A 141 11.03 -14.33 -15.52
N SER A 142 10.65 -14.28 -14.25
CA SER A 142 10.67 -15.39 -13.32
C SER A 142 9.44 -15.40 -12.41
N TYR A 143 8.92 -16.58 -12.11
CA TYR A 143 7.92 -16.72 -11.05
C TYR A 143 8.53 -16.35 -9.70
N GLY A 144 7.70 -15.78 -8.84
CA GLY A 144 8.05 -15.47 -7.47
C GLY A 144 6.92 -15.73 -6.51
N TYR A 145 7.19 -15.59 -5.24
CA TYR A 145 6.19 -15.61 -4.19
C TYR A 145 6.48 -14.56 -3.13
N GLN A 146 5.42 -14.13 -2.44
CA GLN A 146 5.54 -13.25 -1.28
C GLN A 146 4.74 -13.86 -0.13
N ILE A 147 5.27 -13.73 1.07
CA ILE A 147 4.57 -13.96 2.33
C ILE A 147 4.55 -12.64 3.08
N ASN A 148 3.39 -12.20 3.54
CA ASN A 148 3.22 -11.02 4.38
C ASN A 148 2.39 -11.36 5.61
N LEU A 149 2.78 -10.82 6.75
CA LEU A 149 2.21 -11.10 8.07
C LEU A 149 1.66 -9.80 8.69
N PRO A 150 0.52 -9.28 8.21
CA PRO A 150 -0.09 -8.09 8.75
C PRO A 150 -0.74 -8.36 10.12
N VAL A 151 -0.54 -7.40 11.01
CA VAL A 151 -1.17 -7.33 12.35
C VAL A 151 -1.80 -5.95 12.52
N SER A 152 -3.02 -5.88 13.04
CA SER A 152 -3.73 -4.61 13.26
C SER A 152 -4.37 -4.57 14.62
N LYS A 153 -4.37 -3.39 15.27
CA LYS A 153 -5.01 -3.20 16.57
C LYS A 153 -5.52 -1.78 16.73
N ILE A 154 -6.80 -1.66 17.10
CA ILE A 154 -7.37 -0.41 17.62
C ILE A 154 -6.91 -0.28 19.07
N ILE A 155 -6.10 0.73 19.36
CA ILE A 155 -5.51 0.96 20.70
C ILE A 155 -6.21 2.07 21.48
N ALA A 156 -6.99 2.90 20.78
CA ALA A 156 -7.84 3.95 21.38
C ALA A 156 -8.98 4.28 20.41
N ASP A 157 -10.00 5.00 20.87
CA ASP A 157 -11.22 5.34 20.10
C ASP A 157 -10.94 5.90 18.70
N ARG A 158 -9.80 6.54 18.50
CA ARG A 158 -9.40 7.20 17.25
C ARG A 158 -8.06 6.77 16.71
N VAL A 159 -7.41 5.77 17.34
CA VAL A 159 -6.05 5.36 16.98
C VAL A 159 -6.02 3.88 16.65
N THR A 160 -5.64 3.58 15.42
CA THR A 160 -5.33 2.22 14.97
C THR A 160 -3.84 2.13 14.63
N ILE A 161 -3.23 1.02 14.96
CA ILE A 161 -1.85 0.69 14.58
C ILE A 161 -1.85 -0.55 13.71
N HIS A 162 -0.94 -0.57 12.74
CA HIS A 162 -0.69 -1.72 11.89
C HIS A 162 0.80 -2.05 11.91
N GLY A 163 1.11 -3.32 11.72
CA GLY A 163 2.47 -3.80 11.55
C GLY A 163 2.52 -4.87 10.47
N ASN A 164 3.58 -4.87 9.68
CA ASN A 164 3.85 -5.88 8.66
C ASN A 164 5.27 -6.41 8.78
N ALA A 165 5.42 -7.71 8.57
CA ALA A 165 6.69 -8.34 8.28
C ALA A 165 6.50 -9.27 7.08
N GLY A 166 7.40 -9.23 6.12
CA GLY A 166 7.24 -10.02 4.91
C GLY A 166 8.54 -10.36 4.23
N LEU A 167 8.44 -11.31 3.30
CA LEU A 167 9.51 -11.67 2.38
C LEU A 167 8.95 -11.83 0.97
N THR A 168 9.77 -11.51 -0.03
CA THR A 168 9.50 -11.74 -1.45
C THR A 168 10.69 -12.47 -2.04
N SER A 169 10.48 -13.56 -2.77
CA SER A 169 11.53 -14.34 -3.39
C SER A 169 11.12 -14.74 -4.81
N TYR A 170 12.09 -14.69 -5.74
CA TYR A 170 11.93 -15.16 -7.12
C TYR A 170 12.70 -16.46 -7.30
N PHE A 171 12.17 -17.40 -8.10
CA PHE A 171 12.74 -18.75 -8.17
C PHE A 171 14.03 -18.84 -8.98
N ASP A 172 14.12 -18.13 -10.10
CA ASP A 172 15.29 -18.17 -10.97
C ASP A 172 15.47 -16.84 -11.72
N VAL A 173 16.32 -15.99 -11.23
CA VAL A 173 16.72 -14.74 -11.89
C VAL A 173 18.23 -14.82 -12.11
N PHE A 174 18.66 -15.00 -13.36
CA PHE A 174 20.06 -15.21 -13.75
C PHE A 174 20.75 -16.36 -12.97
N GLY A 175 20.04 -17.46 -12.73
CA GLY A 175 20.54 -18.61 -11.97
C GLY A 175 20.63 -18.38 -10.45
N ARG A 176 19.93 -17.38 -9.92
CA ARG A 176 19.86 -17.03 -8.49
C ARG A 176 18.42 -16.96 -8.01
N GLN A 177 18.28 -17.00 -6.69
CA GLN A 177 17.00 -16.82 -6.01
C GLN A 177 17.08 -15.57 -5.10
N PRO A 178 16.92 -14.35 -5.68
CA PRO A 178 16.95 -13.14 -4.87
C PRO A 178 15.77 -13.14 -3.90
N THR A 179 16.06 -12.80 -2.64
CA THR A 179 15.07 -12.79 -1.55
C THR A 179 15.17 -11.49 -0.79
N SER A 180 14.10 -10.73 -0.83
CA SER A 180 13.95 -9.44 -0.16
C SER A 180 13.08 -9.59 1.08
N PHE A 181 13.33 -8.74 2.09
CA PHE A 181 12.56 -8.70 3.33
C PHE A 181 12.00 -7.30 3.54
N ASN A 182 10.84 -7.22 4.18
CA ASN A 182 10.27 -5.95 4.61
C ASN A 182 9.79 -6.02 6.06
N LEU A 183 9.89 -4.90 6.75
CA LEU A 183 9.35 -4.68 8.08
C LEU A 183 8.83 -3.26 8.17
N GLY A 184 7.58 -3.10 8.60
CA GLY A 184 7.00 -1.77 8.69
C GLY A 184 5.85 -1.66 9.68
N GLY A 185 5.42 -0.44 9.89
CA GLY A 185 4.27 -0.14 10.74
C GLY A 185 3.62 1.18 10.39
N SER A 186 2.38 1.33 10.78
CA SER A 186 1.61 2.55 10.58
C SER A 186 0.83 2.93 11.84
N ILE A 187 0.61 4.23 12.01
CA ILE A 187 -0.30 4.81 13.00
C ILE A 187 -1.32 5.62 12.22
N VAL A 188 -2.59 5.27 12.40
CA VAL A 188 -3.75 5.93 11.78
C VAL A 188 -4.53 6.64 12.86
N TYR A 189 -4.80 7.94 12.67
CA TYR A 189 -5.64 8.74 13.55
C TYR A 189 -6.91 9.20 12.83
N ALA A 190 -8.07 8.80 13.34
CA ALA A 190 -9.38 9.22 12.84
C ALA A 190 -9.69 10.66 13.31
N VAL A 191 -9.49 11.63 12.41
CA VAL A 191 -9.83 13.04 12.64
C VAL A 191 -11.35 13.21 12.71
N THR A 192 -12.05 12.59 11.74
CA THR A 192 -13.51 12.48 11.69
C THR A 192 -13.93 11.06 11.35
N ARG A 193 -15.23 10.80 11.17
CA ARG A 193 -15.74 9.51 10.65
C ARG A 193 -15.23 9.18 9.26
N GLN A 194 -14.95 10.18 8.47
CA GLN A 194 -14.58 10.01 7.07
C GLN A 194 -13.13 10.39 6.81
N THR A 195 -12.41 10.98 7.76
CA THR A 195 -11.07 11.51 7.51
C THR A 195 -10.07 10.91 8.48
N ASN A 196 -9.04 10.27 7.95
CA ASN A 196 -7.88 9.79 8.69
C ASN A 196 -6.63 10.52 8.25
N VAL A 197 -5.75 10.82 9.22
CA VAL A 197 -4.34 11.11 8.96
C VAL A 197 -3.52 9.90 9.40
N LEU A 198 -2.43 9.65 8.73
CA LEU A 198 -1.60 8.49 9.00
C LEU A 198 -0.12 8.79 8.80
N VAL A 199 0.71 8.03 9.48
CA VAL A 199 2.15 8.00 9.25
C VAL A 199 2.56 6.54 9.17
N GLU A 200 3.27 6.20 8.10
CA GLU A 200 3.81 4.87 7.85
C GLU A 200 5.32 4.91 7.83
N ALA A 201 5.95 3.86 8.33
CA ALA A 201 7.39 3.63 8.28
C ALA A 201 7.64 2.22 7.76
N LEU A 202 8.47 2.09 6.71
CA LEU A 202 8.78 0.84 6.04
C LEU A 202 10.29 0.72 5.82
N GLY A 203 10.89 -0.35 6.31
CA GLY A 203 12.25 -0.77 5.99
C GLY A 203 12.20 -1.95 5.03
N GLU A 204 12.98 -1.87 3.96
CA GLU A 204 13.07 -2.88 2.90
C GLU A 204 14.54 -3.26 2.70
N TRP A 205 14.85 -4.56 2.80
CA TRP A 205 16.14 -5.16 2.47
C TRP A 205 15.96 -5.91 1.15
N THR A 206 16.34 -5.27 0.05
CA THR A 206 16.12 -5.78 -1.30
C THR A 206 17.35 -6.53 -1.80
N GLU A 207 17.17 -7.72 -2.33
CA GLU A 207 18.16 -8.41 -3.16
C GLU A 207 17.74 -8.34 -4.62
N THR A 208 18.67 -7.97 -5.49
CA THR A 208 18.50 -7.97 -6.94
C THR A 208 19.58 -8.83 -7.56
N ALA A 209 19.20 -9.76 -8.44
CA ALA A 209 20.16 -10.55 -9.20
C ALA A 209 20.41 -9.88 -10.55
N GLY A 210 21.69 -9.64 -10.85
CA GLY A 210 22.14 -9.08 -12.11
C GLY A 210 22.81 -10.11 -13.02
N LEU A 211 23.22 -9.66 -14.20
CA LEU A 211 23.96 -10.47 -15.18
C LEU A 211 25.19 -11.13 -14.53
N GLY A 212 25.40 -12.41 -14.82
CA GLY A 212 26.48 -13.18 -14.23
C GLY A 212 26.18 -13.71 -12.81
N GLY A 213 24.95 -13.58 -12.34
CA GLY A 213 24.49 -14.11 -11.05
C GLY A 213 25.05 -13.34 -9.84
N LEU A 214 25.39 -12.09 -10.01
CA LEU A 214 25.75 -11.20 -8.91
C LEU A 214 24.48 -10.82 -8.14
N ILE A 215 24.54 -10.89 -6.80
CA ILE A 215 23.48 -10.40 -5.94
C ILE A 215 23.88 -9.03 -5.38
N GLU A 216 23.08 -8.02 -5.70
CA GLU A 216 23.18 -6.71 -5.09
C GLU A 216 22.18 -6.63 -3.94
N ARG A 217 22.57 -5.93 -2.87
CA ARG A 217 21.77 -5.73 -1.66
C ARG A 217 21.64 -4.27 -1.35
N GLU A 218 20.41 -3.84 -1.15
CA GLU A 218 20.11 -2.46 -0.79
C GLU A 218 19.18 -2.42 0.41
N PHE A 219 19.39 -1.46 1.28
CA PHE A 219 18.45 -1.11 2.34
C PHE A 219 17.82 0.23 2.05
N THR A 220 16.49 0.24 2.04
CA THR A 220 15.70 1.46 1.87
C THR A 220 14.78 1.63 3.08
N PHE A 221 14.76 2.83 3.63
CA PHE A 221 13.79 3.23 4.64
C PHE A 221 12.86 4.29 4.07
N THR A 222 11.55 4.06 4.19
CA THR A 222 10.53 5.00 3.72
C THR A 222 9.68 5.47 4.91
N LEU A 223 9.54 6.80 5.05
CA LEU A 223 8.58 7.45 5.93
C LEU A 223 7.50 8.10 5.07
N LEU A 224 6.22 7.81 5.34
CA LEU A 224 5.10 8.31 4.56
C LEU A 224 4.03 8.92 5.45
N PRO A 225 4.01 10.24 5.64
CA PRO A 225 2.83 10.95 6.13
C PRO A 225 1.76 11.03 5.04
N GLY A 226 0.50 10.89 5.45
CA GLY A 226 -0.62 10.91 4.51
C GLY A 226 -1.96 11.25 5.14
N ILE A 227 -2.93 11.46 4.28
CA ILE A 227 -4.33 11.72 4.62
C ILE A 227 -5.22 10.95 3.66
N ARG A 228 -6.36 10.48 4.15
CA ARG A 228 -7.43 9.91 3.33
C ARG A 228 -8.80 10.35 3.82
N HIS A 229 -9.75 10.44 2.87
CA HIS A 229 -11.13 10.83 3.11
C HIS A 229 -12.09 9.92 2.38
N ALA A 230 -13.10 9.43 3.11
CA ALA A 230 -14.14 8.57 2.59
C ALA A 230 -15.41 9.36 2.26
N PHE A 231 -15.95 9.12 1.07
CA PHE A 231 -17.25 9.59 0.61
C PHE A 231 -18.22 8.41 0.63
N ASN A 232 -19.17 8.44 1.54
CA ASN A 232 -20.23 7.43 1.58
C ASN A 232 -21.24 7.72 0.47
N LEU A 233 -21.41 6.78 -0.44
CA LEU A 233 -22.29 6.87 -1.59
C LEU A 233 -23.59 6.10 -1.33
N GLU A 234 -24.52 6.18 -2.28
CA GLU A 234 -25.77 5.44 -2.21
C GLU A 234 -25.54 3.92 -2.23
N GLN A 235 -26.52 3.16 -1.71
CA GLN A 235 -26.53 1.69 -1.65
C GLN A 235 -25.38 1.06 -0.82
N GLY A 236 -24.77 1.87 0.06
CA GLY A 236 -23.69 1.40 0.95
C GLY A 236 -22.34 1.24 0.25
N SER A 237 -22.17 1.88 -0.91
CA SER A 237 -20.86 2.01 -1.56
C SER A 237 -20.04 3.11 -0.88
N GLN A 238 -18.72 3.00 -0.95
CA GLN A 238 -17.79 4.00 -0.42
C GLN A 238 -16.68 4.28 -1.43
N LEU A 239 -16.36 5.57 -1.60
CA LEU A 239 -15.19 6.03 -2.34
C LEU A 239 -14.21 6.66 -1.34
N VAL A 240 -12.98 6.17 -1.31
CA VAL A 240 -11.91 6.75 -0.50
C VAL A 240 -10.87 7.39 -1.40
N LEU A 241 -10.54 8.64 -1.13
CA LEU A 241 -9.43 9.34 -1.78
C LEU A 241 -8.34 9.58 -0.75
N GLY A 242 -7.11 9.34 -1.13
CA GLY A 242 -5.95 9.54 -0.27
C GLY A 242 -4.78 10.18 -0.99
N ALA A 243 -3.93 10.85 -0.22
CA ALA A 243 -2.66 11.38 -0.68
C ALA A 243 -1.59 11.20 0.39
N GLY A 244 -0.38 10.91 -0.04
CA GLY A 244 0.78 10.73 0.83
C GLY A 244 2.05 11.29 0.21
N MET A 245 3.05 11.53 1.04
CA MET A 245 4.35 12.04 0.64
C MET A 245 5.44 11.07 1.12
N PRO A 246 5.78 10.03 0.32
CA PRO A 246 6.86 9.13 0.69
C PRO A 246 8.20 9.88 0.68
N ILE A 247 8.92 9.77 1.78
CA ILE A 247 10.29 10.26 1.98
C ILE A 247 11.16 9.02 2.10
N GLN A 248 11.96 8.76 1.09
CA GLN A 248 12.79 7.56 0.97
C GLN A 248 14.25 7.88 1.25
N PHE A 249 14.87 7.05 2.05
CA PHE A 249 16.30 7.13 2.40
C PHE A 249 16.98 5.84 1.93
N THR A 250 17.93 5.97 1.00
CA THR A 250 18.63 4.83 0.38
C THR A 250 20.10 5.20 0.16
N GLY A 251 21.03 4.42 0.73
CA GLY A 251 22.47 4.59 0.48
C GLY A 251 23.05 5.97 0.87
N GLY A 252 22.37 6.73 1.73
CA GLY A 252 22.75 8.11 2.11
C GLY A 252 22.05 9.20 1.30
N ASP A 253 21.32 8.85 0.25
CA ASP A 253 20.49 9.76 -0.54
C ASP A 253 19.08 9.85 0.06
N THR A 254 18.42 10.98 -0.21
CA THR A 254 17.03 11.22 0.19
C THR A 254 16.23 11.66 -1.02
N ASP A 255 15.13 10.95 -1.29
CA ASP A 255 14.17 11.34 -2.31
C ASP A 255 12.78 11.57 -1.68
N VAL A 256 12.08 12.58 -2.22
CA VAL A 256 10.71 12.92 -1.80
C VAL A 256 9.78 12.68 -2.96
N GLY A 257 8.89 11.73 -2.77
CA GLY A 257 7.90 11.33 -3.76
C GLY A 257 6.52 11.92 -3.51
N ALA A 258 5.56 11.40 -4.28
CA ALA A 258 4.14 11.68 -4.12
C ALA A 258 3.35 10.38 -4.32
N LEU A 259 2.27 10.21 -3.57
CA LEU A 259 1.35 9.09 -3.67
C LEU A 259 -0.08 9.60 -3.71
N VAL A 260 -0.87 9.07 -4.65
CA VAL A 260 -2.31 9.25 -4.72
C VAL A 260 -2.96 7.88 -4.62
N PHE A 261 -4.00 7.78 -3.82
CA PHE A 261 -4.73 6.56 -3.54
C PHE A 261 -6.21 6.78 -3.81
N VAL A 262 -6.84 5.81 -4.47
CA VAL A 262 -8.27 5.78 -4.74
C VAL A 262 -8.76 4.38 -4.43
N SER A 263 -9.74 4.26 -3.56
CA SER A 263 -10.43 2.99 -3.29
C SER A 263 -11.92 3.15 -3.51
N TYR A 264 -12.54 2.15 -4.12
CA TYR A 264 -13.98 2.07 -4.30
C TYR A 264 -14.49 0.72 -3.86
N GLU A 265 -15.39 0.75 -2.89
CA GLU A 265 -16.07 -0.43 -2.37
C GLU A 265 -17.54 -0.43 -2.73
N HIS A 266 -18.05 -1.59 -3.10
CA HIS A 266 -19.48 -1.77 -3.33
C HIS A 266 -19.93 -3.19 -3.02
N LYS A 267 -21.20 -3.34 -2.67
CA LYS A 267 -21.82 -4.65 -2.52
C LYS A 267 -22.08 -5.28 -3.88
N PHE A 268 -21.76 -6.56 -4.02
CA PHE A 268 -22.05 -7.34 -5.23
C PHE A 268 -23.11 -8.44 -4.99
N ARG A 269 -23.54 -8.59 -3.73
CA ARG A 269 -24.67 -9.47 -3.33
C ARG A 269 -25.39 -8.92 -2.09
#